data_d12195dc9f72102ad6dfafe45ac3281f
#
_entry.id   d12195dc9f72102ad6dfafe45ac3281f
#
_cell.length_a   1.000
_cell.length_b   1.000
_cell.length_c   1.000
_cell.angle_alpha   90.00
_cell.angle_beta   90.00
_cell.angle_gamma   90.00
#
_symmetry.space_group_name_H-M   'P 1'
#
loop_
_entity.id
_entity.type
_entity.pdbx_description
1 polymer ?
#
loop_
_entity_poly.entity_id
_entity_poly.type
_entity_poly.pdbx_seq_one_letter_code
_entity_poly.pdbx_strand_id
1 'polypeptide(L)'
;KRDTLVSGAEGREEICFMDNSIWIPKPQPHTLAPNHVIEQIQSALLEQRLKPGDRLPPEMELASLFSVSRGSVRQAMKALETLGVLTIRPGDGTYVNTSLSEKSFNPLVFAMLISQPSAKTIADARYALERDILELLLGREEQVEEVIPLLEENLDRHRKMLTEKASPEALVKNDLAFHRILSQYCGNMLLQIVYDYIMDAFEGQVVATTSRQGGCDVTIRDHTTIIEALKTRSYAMAKQAAKDTIQNWYSLME
;
A
#
# COMPACT_ATOMS: atom_id res chain seq x y z
N LYS A 1 0.67 71.37 37.67
CA LYS A 1 1.14 70.85 38.95
C LYS A 1 0.94 69.33 38.95
N ARG A 2 2.06 68.66 38.93
CA ARG A 2 2.44 67.38 39.51
C ARG A 2 1.57 66.17 39.11
N ASP A 3 2.13 65.35 38.25
CA ASP A 3 2.94 64.13 38.57
C ASP A 3 2.24 63.15 39.51
N THR A 4 1.92 61.99 39.01
CA THR A 4 2.50 60.76 39.54
C THR A 4 2.27 59.59 38.59
N LEU A 5 3.34 59.00 38.15
CA LEU A 5 3.43 57.66 37.52
C LEU A 5 2.99 56.59 38.54
N VAL A 6 2.20 55.63 38.10
CA VAL A 6 2.28 54.24 38.60
C VAL A 6 2.17 53.27 37.41
N SER A 7 3.18 52.48 37.34
CA SER A 7 3.44 51.35 36.46
C SER A 7 2.41 50.24 36.62
N GLY A 8 2.21 49.48 35.56
CA GLY A 8 2.03 48.05 35.71
C GLY A 8 0.88 47.40 34.98
N ALA A 9 1.23 46.51 34.13
CA ALA A 9 0.52 45.30 33.70
C ALA A 9 -0.39 45.36 32.47
N GLU A 10 0.19 44.83 31.42
CA GLU A 10 -0.45 43.91 30.43
C GLU A 10 -1.87 44.23 30.01
N GLY A 11 -2.00 45.10 29.02
CA GLY A 11 -3.19 45.31 28.23
C GLY A 11 -3.36 44.23 27.17
N ARG A 12 -4.20 43.27 27.41
CA ARG A 12 -4.88 42.58 26.31
C ARG A 12 -5.92 43.55 25.79
N GLU A 13 -5.76 43.98 24.56
CA GLU A 13 -6.83 44.67 23.84
C GLU A 13 -8.00 43.70 23.70
N GLU A 14 -9.00 43.85 24.55
CA GLU A 14 -10.35 43.33 24.31
C GLU A 14 -10.92 44.11 23.13
N ILE A 15 -10.93 43.49 21.95
CA ILE A 15 -11.72 43.96 20.81
C ILE A 15 -13.17 43.77 21.19
N CYS A 16 -13.78 44.86 21.63
CA CYS A 16 -15.21 44.95 21.90
C CYS A 16 -15.96 44.93 20.57
N PHE A 17 -16.40 43.74 20.13
CA PHE A 17 -17.39 43.61 19.06
C PHE A 17 -18.77 43.97 19.60
N MET A 18 -19.15 45.22 19.41
CA MET A 18 -20.54 45.64 19.50
C MET A 18 -21.23 45.24 18.18
N ASP A 19 -21.88 44.12 18.16
CA ASP A 19 -23.20 43.94 17.56
C ASP A 19 -23.78 42.57 17.96
N ASN A 20 -24.87 42.59 18.69
CA ASN A 20 -25.53 41.44 19.30
C ASN A 20 -26.50 40.71 18.36
N SER A 21 -26.35 40.80 17.07
CA SER A 21 -27.34 40.23 16.15
C SER A 21 -26.94 38.96 15.41
N ILE A 22 -25.68 38.53 15.52
CA ILE A 22 -25.24 37.26 14.89
C ILE A 22 -24.59 36.39 15.96
N TRP A 23 -25.40 35.55 16.60
CA TRP A 23 -24.90 34.46 17.40
C TRP A 23 -24.31 33.39 16.45
N ILE A 24 -23.01 33.42 16.23
CA ILE A 24 -22.29 32.36 15.54
C ILE A 24 -21.95 31.33 16.61
N PRO A 25 -22.54 30.12 16.59
CA PRO A 25 -22.13 29.06 17.48
C PRO A 25 -20.63 28.84 17.27
N LYS A 26 -19.84 28.78 18.35
CA LYS A 26 -18.44 28.36 18.25
C LYS A 26 -18.47 27.04 17.48
N PRO A 27 -17.69 26.88 16.36
CA PRO A 27 -17.66 25.64 15.65
C PRO A 27 -17.21 24.57 16.65
N GLN A 28 -18.12 23.70 17.03
CA GLN A 28 -17.75 22.44 17.66
C GLN A 28 -16.80 21.77 16.67
N PRO A 29 -15.73 21.10 17.09
CA PRO A 29 -14.80 20.46 16.17
C PRO A 29 -15.49 19.29 15.46
N HIS A 30 -16.38 19.59 14.50
CA HIS A 30 -17.06 18.60 13.65
C HIS A 30 -16.05 17.76 12.84
N THR A 31 -14.80 18.22 12.72
CA THR A 31 -13.70 17.50 12.07
C THR A 31 -13.22 16.30 12.87
N LEU A 32 -13.46 16.25 14.18
CA LEU A 32 -13.04 15.13 15.02
C LEU A 32 -14.04 13.97 15.05
N ALA A 33 -15.33 14.25 14.81
CA ALA A 33 -16.37 13.23 14.94
C ALA A 33 -16.27 12.10 13.89
N PRO A 34 -16.02 12.34 12.58
CA PRO A 34 -15.78 11.28 11.63
C PRO A 34 -14.50 10.48 11.95
N ASN A 35 -13.42 11.15 12.37
CA ASN A 35 -12.18 10.49 12.75
C ASN A 35 -12.39 9.56 13.94
N HIS A 36 -13.15 10.02 14.95
CA HIS A 36 -13.50 9.18 16.09
C HIS A 36 -14.20 7.88 15.65
N VAL A 37 -15.16 7.96 14.73
CA VAL A 37 -15.83 6.75 14.18
C VAL A 37 -14.82 5.83 13.48
N ILE A 38 -13.90 6.39 12.68
CA ILE A 38 -12.85 5.62 12.00
C ILE A 38 -11.96 4.91 13.03
N GLU A 39 -11.51 5.62 14.07
CA GLU A 39 -10.68 5.07 15.16
C GLU A 39 -11.40 3.93 15.91
N GLN A 40 -12.70 4.07 16.18
CA GLN A 40 -13.49 3.03 16.85
C GLN A 40 -13.61 1.77 15.98
N ILE A 41 -13.84 1.91 14.68
CA ILE A 41 -13.88 0.78 13.75
C ILE A 41 -12.49 0.14 13.63
N GLN A 42 -11.44 0.93 13.53
CA GLN A 42 -10.06 0.45 13.50
C GLN A 42 -9.72 -0.35 14.77
N SER A 43 -10.04 0.18 15.96
CA SER A 43 -9.84 -0.55 17.23
C SER A 43 -10.61 -1.86 17.27
N ALA A 44 -11.87 -1.85 16.79
CA ALA A 44 -12.69 -3.06 16.74
C ALA A 44 -12.10 -4.13 15.82
N LEU A 45 -11.49 -3.73 14.70
CA LEU A 45 -10.77 -4.64 13.79
C LEU A 45 -9.48 -5.18 14.43
N LEU A 46 -8.68 -4.31 15.04
CA LEU A 46 -7.44 -4.69 15.73
C LEU A 46 -7.68 -5.65 16.89
N GLU A 47 -8.74 -5.42 17.65
CA GLU A 47 -9.14 -6.25 18.77
C GLU A 47 -9.96 -7.51 18.33
N GLN A 48 -10.13 -7.71 17.02
CA GLN A 48 -10.90 -8.80 16.44
C GLN A 48 -12.37 -8.87 16.90
N ARG A 49 -12.91 -7.77 17.43
CA ARG A 49 -14.36 -7.64 17.73
C ARG A 49 -15.19 -7.44 16.46
N LEU A 50 -14.56 -6.94 15.41
CA LEU A 50 -15.07 -6.83 14.05
C LEU A 50 -14.11 -7.59 13.13
N LYS A 51 -14.63 -8.42 12.23
CA LYS A 51 -13.84 -9.30 11.37
C LYS A 51 -14.13 -9.05 9.89
N PRO A 52 -13.21 -9.43 8.99
CA PRO A 52 -13.50 -9.45 7.56
C PRO A 52 -14.77 -10.26 7.26
N GLY A 53 -15.68 -9.66 6.47
CA GLY A 53 -16.99 -10.22 6.13
C GLY A 53 -18.12 -9.81 7.05
N ASP A 54 -17.85 -9.26 8.23
CA ASP A 54 -18.90 -8.86 9.16
C ASP A 54 -19.72 -7.68 8.62
N ARG A 55 -21.00 -7.69 8.95
CA ARG A 55 -21.92 -6.60 8.67
C ARG A 55 -21.88 -5.60 9.82
N LEU A 56 -21.70 -4.31 9.48
CA LEU A 56 -21.79 -3.24 10.47
C LEU A 56 -23.24 -2.93 10.82
N PRO A 57 -23.50 -2.42 12.05
CA PRO A 57 -24.78 -1.84 12.41
C PRO A 57 -25.17 -0.70 11.47
N PRO A 58 -26.48 -0.41 11.30
CA PRO A 58 -26.95 0.71 10.51
C PRO A 58 -26.37 2.07 10.98
N GLU A 59 -26.19 3.03 10.04
CA GLU A 59 -25.66 4.38 10.37
C GLU A 59 -26.33 5.04 11.58
N MET A 60 -27.63 4.81 11.75
CA MET A 60 -28.42 5.34 12.87
C MET A 60 -27.97 4.79 14.22
N GLU A 61 -27.73 3.49 14.25
CA GLU A 61 -27.29 2.78 15.45
C GLU A 61 -25.83 3.15 15.79
N LEU A 62 -24.95 3.20 14.79
CA LEU A 62 -23.57 3.66 14.97
C LEU A 62 -23.52 5.12 15.48
N ALA A 63 -24.39 6.00 14.98
CA ALA A 63 -24.47 7.37 15.46
C ALA A 63 -24.86 7.43 16.95
N SER A 64 -25.77 6.57 17.38
CA SER A 64 -26.15 6.44 18.79
C SER A 64 -25.04 5.84 19.65
N LEU A 65 -24.40 4.75 19.17
CA LEU A 65 -23.32 4.06 19.89
C LEU A 65 -22.10 4.96 20.12
N PHE A 66 -21.72 5.73 19.11
CA PHE A 66 -20.57 6.63 19.18
C PHE A 66 -20.91 8.05 19.64
N SER A 67 -22.18 8.34 19.93
CA SER A 67 -22.65 9.67 20.35
C SER A 67 -22.27 10.79 19.36
N VAL A 68 -22.36 10.51 18.06
CA VAL A 68 -22.05 11.45 16.96
C VAL A 68 -23.23 11.65 16.02
N SER A 69 -23.14 12.65 15.12
CA SER A 69 -24.17 12.87 14.12
C SER A 69 -24.19 11.76 13.05
N ARG A 70 -25.35 11.46 12.45
CA ARG A 70 -25.46 10.56 11.29
C ARG A 70 -24.58 11.02 10.13
N GLY A 71 -24.43 12.33 9.93
CA GLY A 71 -23.56 12.91 8.91
C GLY A 71 -22.09 12.53 9.13
N SER A 72 -21.63 12.56 10.39
CA SER A 72 -20.27 12.16 10.76
C SER A 72 -20.05 10.67 10.51
N VAL A 73 -21.00 9.82 10.87
CA VAL A 73 -20.94 8.38 10.56
C VAL A 73 -20.85 8.14 9.06
N ARG A 74 -21.73 8.80 8.27
CA ARG A 74 -21.73 8.66 6.81
C ARG A 74 -20.41 9.07 6.18
N GLN A 75 -19.81 10.18 6.65
CA GLN A 75 -18.49 10.61 6.20
C GLN A 75 -17.42 9.57 6.52
N ALA A 76 -17.42 9.01 7.73
CA ALA A 76 -16.49 7.95 8.13
C ALA A 76 -16.67 6.68 7.28
N MET A 77 -17.93 6.23 7.06
CA MET A 77 -18.22 5.07 6.22
C MET A 77 -17.71 5.29 4.78
N LYS A 78 -17.93 6.48 4.20
CA LYS A 78 -17.43 6.82 2.86
C LYS A 78 -15.92 6.86 2.80
N ALA A 79 -15.24 7.39 3.82
CA ALA A 79 -13.77 7.36 3.90
C ALA A 79 -13.25 5.92 3.95
N LEU A 80 -13.83 5.07 4.81
CA LEU A 80 -13.44 3.66 4.93
C LEU A 80 -13.76 2.85 3.67
N GLU A 81 -14.86 3.17 2.98
CA GLU A 81 -15.18 2.59 1.67
C GLU A 81 -14.13 2.98 0.62
N THR A 82 -13.74 4.25 0.57
CA THR A 82 -12.69 4.75 -0.33
C THR A 82 -11.34 4.07 -0.07
N LEU A 83 -11.01 3.84 1.22
CA LEU A 83 -9.81 3.11 1.62
C LEU A 83 -9.90 1.59 1.37
N GLY A 84 -11.05 1.10 0.92
CA GLY A 84 -11.26 -0.33 0.67
C GLY A 84 -11.41 -1.19 1.93
N VAL A 85 -11.63 -0.57 3.09
CA VAL A 85 -11.90 -1.28 4.34
C VAL A 85 -13.33 -1.81 4.38
N LEU A 86 -14.27 -1.03 3.83
CA LEU A 86 -15.69 -1.35 3.82
C LEU A 86 -16.25 -1.40 2.39
N THR A 87 -17.35 -2.14 2.24
CA THR A 87 -18.23 -2.07 1.06
C THR A 87 -19.64 -1.69 1.49
N ILE A 88 -20.18 -0.62 0.92
CA ILE A 88 -21.56 -0.17 1.13
C ILE A 88 -22.42 -0.77 0.01
N ARG A 89 -23.40 -1.61 0.38
CA ARG A 89 -24.38 -2.20 -0.54
C ARG A 89 -25.72 -1.49 -0.36
N PRO A 90 -26.17 -0.68 -1.34
CA PRO A 90 -27.44 0.04 -1.23
C PRO A 90 -28.61 -0.90 -0.94
N GLY A 91 -29.41 -0.57 0.08
CA GLY A 91 -30.57 -1.38 0.49
C GLY A 91 -30.26 -2.65 1.26
N ASP A 92 -28.99 -3.05 1.38
CA ASP A 92 -28.57 -4.26 2.09
C ASP A 92 -27.79 -3.92 3.39
N GLY A 93 -26.66 -3.22 3.27
CA GLY A 93 -25.88 -2.85 4.45
C GLY A 93 -24.44 -2.48 4.13
N THR A 94 -23.64 -2.28 5.18
CA THR A 94 -22.21 -2.02 5.11
C THR A 94 -21.46 -3.22 5.66
N TYR A 95 -20.44 -3.68 4.94
CA TYR A 95 -19.67 -4.89 5.27
C TYR A 95 -18.18 -4.60 5.32
N VAL A 96 -17.47 -5.26 6.22
CA VAL A 96 -16.01 -5.29 6.23
C VAL A 96 -15.52 -6.12 5.04
N ASN A 97 -14.60 -5.58 4.26
CA ASN A 97 -14.02 -6.30 3.13
C ASN A 97 -13.17 -7.48 3.60
N THR A 98 -13.16 -8.56 2.82
CA THR A 98 -12.33 -9.75 3.07
C THR A 98 -10.96 -9.66 2.40
N SER A 99 -10.81 -8.72 1.45
CA SER A 99 -9.55 -8.40 0.76
C SER A 99 -9.58 -6.95 0.32
N LEU A 100 -8.41 -6.35 0.15
CA LEU A 100 -8.31 -5.02 -0.47
C LEU A 100 -8.60 -5.14 -1.96
N SER A 101 -9.39 -4.20 -2.47
CA SER A 101 -9.67 -4.08 -3.91
C SER A 101 -8.50 -3.37 -4.59
N GLU A 102 -8.14 -3.78 -5.81
CA GLU A 102 -7.18 -3.06 -6.66
C GLU A 102 -7.56 -1.58 -6.90
N LYS A 103 -8.85 -1.26 -6.76
CA LYS A 103 -9.38 0.11 -6.91
C LYS A 103 -9.39 0.91 -5.60
N SER A 104 -8.98 0.31 -4.49
CA SER A 104 -8.98 1.00 -3.21
C SER A 104 -7.91 2.10 -3.20
N PHE A 105 -8.29 3.26 -2.68
CA PHE A 105 -7.33 4.35 -2.43
C PHE A 105 -6.28 3.88 -1.42
N ASN A 106 -5.02 3.85 -1.84
CA ASN A 106 -3.93 3.42 -0.98
C ASN A 106 -3.08 4.61 -0.51
N PRO A 107 -3.22 5.04 0.76
CA PRO A 107 -2.42 6.14 1.31
C PRO A 107 -0.91 5.88 1.23
N LEU A 108 -0.47 4.62 1.32
CA LEU A 108 0.95 4.26 1.22
C LEU A 108 1.51 4.57 -0.16
N VAL A 109 0.78 4.22 -1.23
CA VAL A 109 1.17 4.55 -2.61
C VAL A 109 1.28 6.07 -2.79
N PHE A 110 0.31 6.84 -2.29
CA PHE A 110 0.37 8.30 -2.35
C PHE A 110 1.55 8.87 -1.56
N ALA A 111 1.83 8.34 -0.37
CA ALA A 111 3.01 8.75 0.41
C ALA A 111 4.31 8.46 -0.36
N MET A 112 4.42 7.31 -1.02
CA MET A 112 5.55 6.96 -1.88
C MET A 112 5.68 7.93 -3.07
N LEU A 113 4.59 8.23 -3.77
CA LEU A 113 4.60 9.15 -4.92
C LEU A 113 4.98 10.59 -4.49
N ILE A 114 4.47 11.06 -3.35
CA ILE A 114 4.79 12.38 -2.81
C ILE A 114 6.25 12.47 -2.38
N SER A 115 6.84 11.39 -1.85
CA SER A 115 8.23 11.35 -1.41
C SER A 115 9.24 11.40 -2.56
N GLN A 116 8.79 11.18 -3.81
CA GLN A 116 9.62 11.17 -5.03
C GLN A 116 10.94 10.40 -4.82
N PRO A 117 10.87 9.10 -4.49
CA PRO A 117 12.06 8.33 -4.15
C PRO A 117 13.00 8.24 -5.35
N SER A 118 14.31 8.27 -5.09
CA SER A 118 15.31 8.01 -6.14
C SER A 118 15.21 6.56 -6.62
N ALA A 119 15.69 6.29 -7.84
CA ALA A 119 15.78 4.94 -8.39
C ALA A 119 16.55 4.00 -7.42
N LYS A 120 17.61 4.50 -6.79
CA LYS A 120 18.36 3.76 -5.78
C LYS A 120 17.49 3.39 -4.57
N THR A 121 16.69 4.31 -4.06
CA THR A 121 15.80 4.06 -2.92
C THR A 121 14.79 2.95 -3.22
N ILE A 122 14.23 2.96 -4.45
CA ILE A 122 13.31 1.94 -4.92
C ILE A 122 14.01 0.58 -5.05
N ALA A 123 15.21 0.56 -5.65
CA ALA A 123 16.02 -0.63 -5.81
C ALA A 123 16.39 -1.25 -4.45
N ASP A 124 16.81 -0.44 -3.50
CA ASP A 124 17.16 -0.89 -2.13
C ASP A 124 15.93 -1.51 -1.42
N ALA A 125 14.75 -0.88 -1.54
CA ALA A 125 13.51 -1.41 -0.96
C ALA A 125 13.09 -2.73 -1.62
N ARG A 126 13.12 -2.80 -2.95
CA ARG A 126 12.83 -4.02 -3.70
C ARG A 126 13.78 -5.16 -3.31
N TYR A 127 15.08 -4.90 -3.25
CA TYR A 127 16.07 -5.89 -2.84
C TYR A 127 15.76 -6.47 -1.45
N ALA A 128 15.48 -5.60 -0.47
CA ALA A 128 15.20 -6.04 0.89
C ALA A 128 13.98 -6.97 0.94
N LEU A 129 12.89 -6.59 0.26
CA LEU A 129 11.65 -7.37 0.23
C LEU A 129 11.82 -8.68 -0.55
N GLU A 130 12.44 -8.64 -1.73
CA GLU A 130 12.61 -9.82 -2.59
C GLU A 130 13.53 -10.84 -1.97
N ARG A 131 14.62 -10.41 -1.33
CA ARG A 131 15.48 -11.28 -0.53
C ARG A 131 14.69 -12.01 0.56
N ASP A 132 13.87 -11.27 1.33
CA ASP A 132 13.12 -11.82 2.45
C ASP A 132 11.97 -12.72 1.97
N ILE A 133 11.36 -12.42 0.83
CA ILE A 133 10.38 -13.28 0.15
C ILE A 133 11.02 -14.63 -0.23
N LEU A 134 12.18 -14.61 -0.87
CA LEU A 134 12.90 -15.84 -1.25
C LEU A 134 13.35 -16.64 -0.03
N GLU A 135 13.79 -15.98 1.02
CA GLU A 135 14.18 -16.64 2.27
C GLU A 135 13.00 -17.34 2.94
N LEU A 136 11.85 -16.66 3.05
CA LEU A 136 10.63 -17.25 3.59
C LEU A 136 10.11 -18.41 2.74
N LEU A 137 10.17 -18.28 1.42
CA LEU A 137 9.75 -19.31 0.49
C LEU A 137 10.62 -20.55 0.62
N LEU A 138 11.94 -20.40 0.69
CA LEU A 138 12.89 -21.53 0.87
C LEU A 138 12.68 -22.30 2.17
N GLY A 139 12.16 -21.66 3.22
CA GLY A 139 11.78 -22.29 4.47
C GLY A 139 10.49 -23.13 4.38
N ARG A 140 9.82 -23.20 3.20
CA ARG A 140 8.52 -23.83 3.00
C ARG A 140 8.58 -24.83 1.84
N GLU A 141 8.82 -26.09 2.17
CA GLU A 141 9.08 -27.14 1.17
C GLU A 141 7.96 -27.31 0.16
N GLU A 142 6.71 -27.43 0.63
CA GLU A 142 5.54 -27.60 -0.22
C GLU A 142 5.36 -26.41 -1.18
N GLN A 143 5.49 -25.18 -0.68
CA GLN A 143 5.35 -23.98 -1.50
C GLN A 143 6.43 -23.85 -2.57
N VAL A 144 7.67 -24.29 -2.28
CA VAL A 144 8.74 -24.29 -3.30
C VAL A 144 8.43 -25.31 -4.41
N GLU A 145 7.90 -26.48 -4.06
CA GLU A 145 7.50 -27.47 -5.08
C GLU A 145 6.35 -26.98 -5.94
N GLU A 146 5.38 -26.29 -5.36
CA GLU A 146 4.25 -25.71 -6.09
C GLU A 146 4.65 -24.52 -6.98
N VAL A 147 5.56 -23.67 -6.52
CA VAL A 147 5.89 -22.41 -7.20
C VAL A 147 6.83 -22.62 -8.39
N ILE A 148 7.76 -23.59 -8.34
CA ILE A 148 8.75 -23.81 -9.41
C ILE A 148 8.10 -24.00 -10.78
N PRO A 149 7.09 -24.88 -10.97
CA PRO A 149 6.42 -25.04 -12.26
C PRO A 149 5.78 -23.76 -12.78
N LEU A 150 5.20 -22.93 -11.90
CA LEU A 150 4.55 -21.67 -12.27
C LEU A 150 5.59 -20.63 -12.74
N LEU A 151 6.74 -20.58 -12.08
CA LEU A 151 7.84 -19.70 -12.47
C LEU A 151 8.48 -20.14 -13.79
N GLU A 152 8.64 -21.44 -14.01
CA GLU A 152 9.12 -21.99 -15.29
C GLU A 152 8.17 -21.69 -16.44
N GLU A 153 6.86 -21.88 -16.24
CA GLU A 153 5.84 -21.52 -17.23
C GLU A 153 5.88 -20.03 -17.56
N ASN A 154 6.01 -19.17 -16.55
CA ASN A 154 6.12 -17.72 -16.74
C ASN A 154 7.39 -17.37 -17.53
N LEU A 155 8.52 -17.99 -17.22
CA LEU A 155 9.79 -17.76 -17.91
C LEU A 155 9.74 -18.24 -19.37
N ASP A 156 9.11 -19.38 -19.64
CA ASP A 156 8.94 -19.87 -21.01
C ASP A 156 8.00 -18.98 -21.82
N ARG A 157 6.96 -18.45 -21.19
CA ARG A 157 6.10 -17.43 -21.78
C ARG A 157 6.91 -16.17 -22.11
N HIS A 158 7.80 -15.72 -21.23
CA HIS A 158 8.66 -14.56 -21.49
C HIS A 158 9.57 -14.79 -22.70
N ARG A 159 10.22 -15.96 -22.81
CA ARG A 159 11.04 -16.35 -23.97
C ARG A 159 10.25 -16.34 -25.29
N LYS A 160 9.03 -16.89 -25.26
CA LYS A 160 8.12 -16.88 -26.41
C LYS A 160 7.74 -15.46 -26.80
N MET A 161 7.38 -14.61 -25.86
CA MET A 161 7.01 -13.21 -26.10
C MET A 161 8.17 -12.43 -26.74
N LEU A 162 9.41 -12.69 -26.36
CA LEU A 162 10.60 -12.10 -27.00
C LEU A 162 10.74 -12.55 -28.46
N THR A 163 10.57 -13.86 -28.73
CA THR A 163 10.63 -14.41 -30.10
C THR A 163 9.54 -13.80 -30.98
N GLU A 164 8.36 -13.57 -30.43
CA GLU A 164 7.20 -12.99 -31.11
C GLU A 164 7.26 -11.45 -31.18
N LYS A 165 8.31 -10.83 -30.63
CA LYS A 165 8.49 -9.37 -30.57
C LYS A 165 7.31 -8.65 -29.90
N ALA A 166 6.87 -9.18 -28.77
CA ALA A 166 5.83 -8.56 -27.96
C ALA A 166 6.21 -7.12 -27.54
N SER A 167 5.21 -6.30 -27.20
CA SER A 167 5.47 -4.94 -26.77
C SER A 167 6.22 -4.88 -25.42
N PRO A 168 7.00 -3.82 -25.15
CA PRO A 168 7.68 -3.64 -23.88
C PRO A 168 6.73 -3.72 -22.68
N GLU A 169 5.53 -3.16 -22.78
CA GLU A 169 4.52 -3.19 -21.73
C GLU A 169 4.06 -4.63 -21.43
N ALA A 170 3.93 -5.47 -22.47
CA ALA A 170 3.55 -6.87 -22.30
C ALA A 170 4.68 -7.67 -21.62
N LEU A 171 5.93 -7.40 -21.98
CA LEU A 171 7.10 -8.03 -21.36
C LEU A 171 7.22 -7.65 -19.88
N VAL A 172 7.03 -6.37 -19.54
CA VAL A 172 7.03 -5.91 -18.15
C VAL A 172 5.90 -6.54 -17.34
N LYS A 173 4.70 -6.63 -17.88
CA LYS A 173 3.60 -7.31 -17.18
C LYS A 173 3.93 -8.76 -16.86
N ASN A 174 4.62 -9.46 -17.76
CA ASN A 174 5.05 -10.84 -17.52
C ASN A 174 6.17 -10.90 -16.47
N ASP A 175 7.11 -9.95 -16.48
CA ASP A 175 8.16 -9.80 -15.48
C ASP A 175 7.56 -9.57 -14.07
N LEU A 176 6.66 -8.61 -13.94
CA LEU A 176 5.93 -8.34 -12.70
C LEU A 176 5.12 -9.55 -12.22
N ALA A 177 4.53 -10.31 -13.14
CA ALA A 177 3.80 -11.54 -12.81
C ALA A 177 4.73 -12.61 -12.22
N PHE A 178 5.97 -12.75 -12.70
CA PHE A 178 6.98 -13.63 -12.10
C PHE A 178 7.23 -13.29 -10.62
N HIS A 179 7.48 -12.05 -10.34
CA HIS A 179 7.75 -11.58 -8.98
C HIS A 179 6.52 -11.67 -8.06
N ARG A 180 5.29 -11.45 -8.60
CA ARG A 180 4.05 -11.68 -7.84
C ARG A 180 3.83 -13.15 -7.50
N ILE A 181 4.20 -14.08 -8.38
CA ILE A 181 4.16 -15.50 -8.04
C ILE A 181 5.04 -15.77 -6.80
N LEU A 182 6.26 -15.22 -6.75
CA LEU A 182 7.14 -15.38 -5.58
C LEU A 182 6.50 -14.82 -4.30
N SER A 183 5.94 -13.61 -4.37
CA SER A 183 5.30 -12.97 -3.20
C SER A 183 4.07 -13.73 -2.72
N GLN A 184 3.25 -14.28 -3.61
CA GLN A 184 2.05 -15.06 -3.28
C GLN A 184 2.38 -16.37 -2.54
N TYR A 185 3.50 -17.00 -2.87
CA TYR A 185 3.90 -18.28 -2.29
C TYR A 185 4.85 -18.13 -1.08
N CYS A 186 5.28 -16.91 -0.72
CA CYS A 186 6.15 -16.68 0.43
C CYS A 186 5.50 -17.01 1.78
N GLY A 187 4.17 -17.18 1.80
CA GLY A 187 3.39 -17.54 3.00
C GLY A 187 3.29 -16.43 4.05
N ASN A 188 3.56 -15.19 3.66
CA ASN A 188 3.37 -14.01 4.50
C ASN A 188 2.53 -12.97 3.74
N MET A 189 1.23 -12.95 4.01
CA MET A 189 0.28 -12.07 3.33
C MET A 189 0.62 -10.57 3.51
N LEU A 190 1.19 -10.16 4.65
CA LEU A 190 1.54 -8.76 4.88
C LEU A 190 2.72 -8.35 3.99
N LEU A 191 3.73 -9.22 3.88
CA LEU A 191 4.88 -8.99 3.01
C LEU A 191 4.45 -8.97 1.53
N GLN A 192 3.58 -9.89 1.13
CA GLN A 192 2.97 -9.91 -0.20
C GLN A 192 2.27 -8.57 -0.51
N ILE A 193 1.37 -8.10 0.36
CA ILE A 193 0.64 -6.84 0.16
C ILE A 193 1.61 -5.67 -0.02
N VAL A 194 2.61 -5.54 0.86
CA VAL A 194 3.59 -4.45 0.77
C VAL A 194 4.41 -4.54 -0.52
N TYR A 195 4.84 -5.75 -0.89
CA TYR A 195 5.61 -5.97 -2.11
C TYR A 195 4.82 -5.62 -3.37
N ASP A 196 3.59 -6.15 -3.48
CA ASP A 196 2.73 -5.92 -4.65
C ASP A 196 2.43 -4.43 -4.82
N TYR A 197 2.17 -3.70 -3.72
CA TYR A 197 1.96 -2.24 -3.78
C TYR A 197 3.19 -1.46 -4.24
N ILE A 198 4.39 -1.86 -3.82
CA ILE A 198 5.62 -1.22 -4.28
C ILE A 198 5.82 -1.49 -5.77
N MET A 199 5.60 -2.73 -6.21
CA MET A 199 5.74 -3.10 -7.62
C MET A 199 4.75 -2.33 -8.50
N ASP A 200 3.49 -2.19 -8.09
CA ASP A 200 2.48 -1.43 -8.83
C ASP A 200 2.81 0.07 -8.90
N ALA A 201 3.27 0.65 -7.80
CA ALA A 201 3.62 2.07 -7.75
C ALA A 201 4.78 2.43 -8.71
N PHE A 202 5.65 1.48 -9.01
CA PHE A 202 6.85 1.70 -9.83
C PHE A 202 6.83 0.98 -11.19
N GLU A 203 5.70 0.39 -11.59
CA GLU A 203 5.54 -0.28 -12.89
C GLU A 203 6.02 0.59 -14.06
N GLY A 204 5.69 1.88 -14.08
CA GLY A 204 6.10 2.80 -15.14
C GLY A 204 7.62 2.97 -15.27
N GLN A 205 8.37 2.88 -14.16
CA GLN A 205 9.84 2.94 -14.16
C GLN A 205 10.44 1.62 -14.66
N VAL A 206 9.81 0.49 -14.34
CA VAL A 206 10.21 -0.82 -14.86
C VAL A 206 10.01 -0.88 -16.37
N VAL A 207 8.88 -0.36 -16.90
CA VAL A 207 8.65 -0.23 -18.37
C VAL A 207 9.76 0.57 -19.02
N ALA A 208 10.13 1.70 -18.46
CA ALA A 208 11.17 2.57 -19.02
C ALA A 208 12.54 1.90 -19.07
N THR A 209 12.86 1.01 -18.12
CA THR A 209 14.14 0.28 -18.07
C THR A 209 14.16 -0.94 -19.00
N THR A 210 13.10 -1.72 -19.02
CA THR A 210 13.00 -2.94 -19.87
C THR A 210 13.02 -2.61 -21.35
N SER A 211 12.57 -1.41 -21.74
CA SER A 211 12.61 -0.92 -23.12
C SER A 211 14.03 -0.60 -23.61
N ARG A 212 15.02 -0.59 -22.73
CA ARG A 212 16.42 -0.34 -23.11
C ARG A 212 17.07 -1.61 -23.65
N GLN A 213 18.11 -1.41 -24.49
CA GLN A 213 18.81 -2.49 -25.19
C GLN A 213 19.45 -3.47 -24.16
N GLY A 214 19.17 -4.75 -24.29
CA GLY A 214 19.70 -5.81 -23.42
C GLY A 214 18.86 -6.15 -22.16
N GLY A 215 17.83 -5.35 -21.84
CA GLY A 215 17.02 -5.59 -20.65
C GLY A 215 16.35 -6.97 -20.62
N CYS A 216 15.89 -7.45 -21.78
CA CYS A 216 15.19 -8.74 -21.88
C CYS A 216 16.08 -9.97 -21.64
N ASP A 217 17.32 -9.95 -22.11
CA ASP A 217 18.27 -11.06 -21.87
C ASP A 217 18.70 -11.13 -20.39
N VAL A 218 18.78 -9.96 -19.76
CA VAL A 218 19.04 -9.83 -18.32
C VAL A 218 17.91 -10.47 -17.52
N THR A 219 16.66 -10.15 -17.84
CA THR A 219 15.47 -10.70 -17.16
C THR A 219 15.45 -12.23 -17.22
N ILE A 220 15.69 -12.84 -18.40
CA ILE A 220 15.71 -14.30 -18.54
C ILE A 220 16.79 -14.92 -17.65
N ARG A 221 17.99 -14.35 -17.62
CA ARG A 221 19.09 -14.85 -16.80
C ARG A 221 18.76 -14.76 -15.32
N ASP A 222 18.27 -13.63 -14.89
CA ASP A 222 17.97 -13.36 -13.48
C ASP A 222 16.85 -14.28 -12.97
N HIS A 223 15.76 -14.43 -13.72
CA HIS A 223 14.68 -15.38 -13.38
C HIS A 223 15.15 -16.83 -13.38
N THR A 224 16.01 -17.23 -14.33
CA THR A 224 16.62 -18.56 -14.33
C THR A 224 17.42 -18.79 -13.05
N THR A 225 18.22 -17.82 -12.62
CA THR A 225 19.03 -17.92 -11.40
C THR A 225 18.15 -18.05 -10.14
N ILE A 226 17.05 -17.33 -10.07
CA ILE A 226 16.07 -17.44 -8.97
C ILE A 226 15.47 -18.86 -8.94
N ILE A 227 15.02 -19.39 -10.08
CA ILE A 227 14.45 -20.74 -10.17
C ILE A 227 15.49 -21.79 -9.73
N GLU A 228 16.73 -21.69 -10.19
CA GLU A 228 17.81 -22.62 -9.79
C GLU A 228 18.12 -22.52 -8.27
N ALA A 229 18.09 -21.32 -7.70
CA ALA A 229 18.23 -21.14 -6.25
C ALA A 229 17.11 -21.85 -5.46
N LEU A 230 15.88 -21.81 -5.96
CA LEU A 230 14.74 -22.52 -5.36
C LEU A 230 14.89 -24.05 -5.52
N LYS A 231 15.23 -24.54 -6.71
CA LYS A 231 15.45 -25.98 -6.98
C LYS A 231 16.55 -26.57 -6.11
N THR A 232 17.66 -25.85 -5.95
CA THR A 232 18.80 -26.30 -5.14
C THR A 232 18.63 -26.02 -3.65
N ARG A 233 17.53 -25.40 -3.23
CA ARG A 233 17.26 -24.97 -1.85
C ARG A 233 18.41 -24.15 -1.25
N SER A 234 19.08 -23.36 -2.05
CA SER A 234 20.27 -22.61 -1.65
C SER A 234 19.94 -21.18 -1.24
N TYR A 235 19.92 -20.90 0.06
CA TYR A 235 19.78 -19.55 0.61
C TYR A 235 20.86 -18.59 0.10
N ALA A 236 22.10 -19.06 -0.06
CA ALA A 236 23.19 -18.25 -0.57
C ALA A 236 22.94 -17.82 -2.03
N MET A 237 22.49 -18.76 -2.88
CA MET A 237 22.15 -18.48 -4.27
C MET A 237 20.94 -17.55 -4.36
N ALA A 238 19.89 -17.76 -3.57
CA ALA A 238 18.70 -16.92 -3.56
C ALA A 238 19.03 -15.47 -3.19
N LYS A 239 19.83 -15.28 -2.14
CA LYS A 239 20.30 -13.95 -1.74
C LYS A 239 21.14 -13.27 -2.82
N GLN A 240 22.03 -14.04 -3.49
CA GLN A 240 22.83 -13.50 -4.58
C GLN A 240 21.96 -13.18 -5.80
N ALA A 241 21.03 -14.06 -6.16
CA ALA A 241 20.09 -13.84 -7.26
C ALA A 241 19.26 -12.57 -7.06
N ALA A 242 18.67 -12.38 -5.88
CA ALA A 242 17.94 -11.14 -5.55
C ALA A 242 18.82 -9.88 -5.69
N LYS A 243 20.08 -9.98 -5.25
CA LYS A 243 21.03 -8.87 -5.38
C LYS A 243 21.36 -8.56 -6.84
N ASP A 244 21.63 -9.58 -7.63
CA ASP A 244 22.02 -9.43 -9.04
C ASP A 244 20.86 -8.88 -9.85
N THR A 245 19.63 -9.38 -9.66
CA THR A 245 18.40 -8.86 -10.28
C THR A 245 18.26 -7.36 -10.05
N ILE A 246 18.39 -6.91 -8.82
CA ILE A 246 18.22 -5.49 -8.49
C ILE A 246 19.37 -4.63 -9.00
N GLN A 247 20.61 -5.12 -8.94
CA GLN A 247 21.77 -4.42 -9.49
C GLN A 247 21.67 -4.28 -11.02
N ASN A 248 21.25 -5.34 -11.71
CA ASN A 248 21.02 -5.32 -13.15
C ASN A 248 19.91 -4.34 -13.52
N TRP A 249 18.79 -4.39 -12.77
CA TRP A 249 17.69 -3.44 -12.98
C TRP A 249 18.13 -1.98 -12.75
N TYR A 250 18.88 -1.72 -11.66
CA TYR A 250 19.39 -0.38 -11.37
C TYR A 250 20.34 0.11 -12.46
N SER A 251 21.24 -0.72 -12.95
CA SER A 251 22.18 -0.35 -14.02
C SER A 251 21.50 -0.01 -15.36
N LEU A 252 20.28 -0.49 -15.57
CA LEU A 252 19.46 -0.14 -16.73
C LEU A 252 18.74 1.22 -16.55
N MET A 253 18.70 1.76 -15.33
CA MET A 253 18.10 3.07 -15.04
C MET A 253 19.09 4.23 -15.21
N GLU A 254 20.39 3.99 -15.06
CA GLU A 254 21.45 4.96 -15.32
C GLU A 254 21.73 5.07 -16.83
#